data_870ae3a591443a94ab4db5cfdf5d2e6f
#
_entry.id   870ae3a591443a94ab4db5cfdf5d2e6f
#
_cell.length_a   1.000
_cell.length_b   1.000
_cell.length_c   1.000
_cell.angle_alpha   90.00
_cell.angle_beta   90.00
_cell.angle_gamma   90.00
#
_symmetry.space_group_name_H-M   'P 1'
#
loop_
_entity.id
_entity.type
_entity.pdbx_description
1 polymer ?
#
loop_
_entity_poly.entity_id
_entity_poly.type
_entity_poly.pdbx_seq_one_letter_code
_entity_poly.pdbx_strand_id
1 'polypeptide(L)'
;MCHIWHSNRKEVRKFMMKRTISGMIGAGSLAHNRRDFVAENVDPDRVQLNICYKNENLKEVYKELFDDAVERYNIGKRKDRQIVNYYEKIRQGKQEKLFHEVIFQIGNREDMAVGTTEGNMAVKVLDEYVKDFQKRNPTLRVFGCYLHQDEATPHLHIDFVPYVTNWKGKGMDTRVSLKQALKSLGFQGGNKHDTELNQWINHEKEVLAEIAKQHGIEWEQKG
;
A
#
# COMPACT_ATOMS: atom_id res chain seq x y z
N MET A 1 56.78 29.83 -11.14
CA MET A 1 55.89 29.18 -12.11
C MET A 1 54.97 28.23 -11.33
N CYS A 2 53.76 28.69 -11.05
CA CYS A 2 52.75 27.85 -10.38
C CYS A 2 51.90 27.18 -11.44
N HIS A 3 51.97 25.85 -11.50
CA HIS A 3 51.08 25.06 -12.35
C HIS A 3 49.72 24.87 -11.63
N ILE A 4 48.68 25.54 -12.17
CA ILE A 4 47.30 25.38 -11.73
C ILE A 4 46.78 24.07 -12.34
N TRP A 5 46.54 23.07 -11.50
CA TRP A 5 45.83 21.86 -11.86
C TRP A 5 44.35 22.17 -12.00
N HIS A 6 43.87 22.25 -13.22
CA HIS A 6 42.44 22.25 -13.50
C HIS A 6 41.96 20.79 -13.41
N SER A 7 41.28 20.46 -12.31
CA SER A 7 40.57 19.21 -12.17
C SER A 7 39.32 19.24 -13.06
N ASN A 8 39.40 18.57 -14.19
CA ASN A 8 38.24 18.31 -15.07
C ASN A 8 37.34 17.27 -14.37
N ARG A 9 36.42 17.71 -13.51
CA ARG A 9 35.30 16.89 -13.09
C ARG A 9 34.36 16.72 -14.29
N LYS A 10 34.57 15.64 -15.06
CA LYS A 10 33.52 15.14 -15.96
C LYS A 10 32.35 14.72 -15.06
N GLU A 11 31.31 15.52 -15.02
CA GLU A 11 29.99 15.07 -14.53
C GLU A 11 29.59 13.86 -15.37
N VAL A 12 29.69 12.66 -14.78
CA VAL A 12 29.10 11.46 -15.35
C VAL A 12 27.60 11.68 -15.24
N ARG A 13 26.96 12.16 -16.30
CA ARG A 13 25.51 12.16 -16.40
C ARG A 13 25.05 10.72 -16.23
N LYS A 14 24.57 10.39 -15.02
CA LYS A 14 23.94 9.11 -14.74
C LYS A 14 22.72 9.01 -15.65
N PHE A 15 22.78 8.13 -16.63
CA PHE A 15 21.65 7.95 -17.57
C PHE A 15 20.49 7.40 -16.74
N MET A 16 19.42 8.20 -16.56
CA MET A 16 18.23 7.81 -15.82
C MET A 16 17.33 6.99 -16.73
N MET A 17 16.88 5.83 -16.24
CA MET A 17 15.91 5.00 -16.96
C MET A 17 14.52 5.54 -16.70
N LYS A 18 13.78 5.88 -17.77
CA LYS A 18 12.38 6.30 -17.67
C LYS A 18 11.46 5.10 -17.50
N ARG A 19 10.67 5.09 -16.45
CA ARG A 19 9.70 4.01 -16.15
C ARG A 19 8.39 4.58 -15.63
N THR A 20 7.30 3.91 -15.96
CA THR A 20 5.99 4.20 -15.37
C THR A 20 5.95 3.73 -13.91
N ILE A 21 5.16 4.40 -13.08
CA ILE A 21 4.82 3.94 -11.72
C ILE A 21 3.30 3.82 -11.66
N SER A 22 2.82 2.64 -11.36
CA SER A 22 1.40 2.39 -11.12
C SER A 22 1.11 2.21 -9.63
N GLY A 23 -0.04 2.73 -9.21
CA GLY A 23 -0.65 2.49 -7.91
C GLY A 23 -2.14 2.20 -8.17
N MET A 24 -2.60 1.01 -7.83
CA MET A 24 -3.95 0.53 -8.13
C MET A 24 -4.62 -0.01 -6.88
N ILE A 25 -5.94 0.15 -6.81
CA ILE A 25 -6.73 -0.58 -5.80
C ILE A 25 -6.90 -2.01 -6.29
N GLY A 26 -6.43 -2.95 -5.48
CA GLY A 26 -6.54 -4.38 -5.76
C GLY A 26 -7.92 -4.94 -5.44
N ALA A 27 -8.13 -6.18 -5.85
CA ALA A 27 -9.37 -6.92 -5.59
C ALA A 27 -9.50 -7.38 -4.12
N GLY A 28 -8.41 -7.39 -3.35
CA GLY A 28 -8.39 -7.86 -1.97
C GLY A 28 -8.43 -9.38 -1.85
N SER A 29 -7.75 -10.10 -2.73
CA SER A 29 -7.68 -11.56 -2.68
C SER A 29 -6.55 -12.03 -1.76
N LEU A 30 -6.84 -12.20 -0.48
CA LEU A 30 -5.85 -12.67 0.50
C LEU A 30 -5.24 -14.04 0.15
N ALA A 31 -6.04 -14.94 -0.44
CA ALA A 31 -5.56 -16.25 -0.87
C ALA A 31 -4.54 -16.14 -2.02
N HIS A 32 -4.77 -15.20 -2.97
CA HIS A 32 -3.79 -14.91 -4.02
C HIS A 32 -2.52 -14.29 -3.44
N ASN A 33 -2.65 -13.29 -2.58
CA ASN A 33 -1.51 -12.58 -1.99
C ASN A 33 -0.60 -13.50 -1.17
N ARG A 34 -1.19 -14.47 -0.47
CA ARG A 34 -0.47 -15.49 0.33
C ARG A 34 0.07 -16.65 -0.48
N ARG A 35 -0.33 -16.77 -1.76
CA ARG A 35 -0.07 -17.98 -2.56
C ARG A 35 -0.69 -19.25 -1.95
N ASP A 36 -1.90 -19.13 -1.37
CA ASP A 36 -2.68 -20.29 -0.89
C ASP A 36 -3.08 -21.22 -2.04
N PHE A 37 -2.98 -20.74 -3.28
CA PHE A 37 -3.10 -21.49 -4.54
C PHE A 37 -2.19 -20.87 -5.62
N VAL A 38 -1.84 -21.68 -6.62
CA VAL A 38 -1.06 -21.23 -7.79
C VAL A 38 -2.03 -20.78 -8.87
N ALA A 39 -2.05 -19.50 -9.20
CA ALA A 39 -2.82 -18.96 -10.32
C ALA A 39 -2.09 -19.20 -11.65
N GLU A 40 -2.80 -19.12 -12.78
CA GLU A 40 -2.27 -19.42 -14.13
C GLU A 40 -1.08 -18.52 -14.50
N ASN A 41 -1.05 -17.28 -14.03
CA ASN A 41 0.00 -16.29 -14.29
C ASN A 41 1.20 -16.38 -13.32
N VAL A 42 1.17 -17.31 -12.36
CA VAL A 42 2.23 -17.51 -11.35
C VAL A 42 3.19 -18.59 -11.84
N ASP A 43 4.47 -18.28 -11.81
CA ASP A 43 5.55 -19.23 -12.06
C ASP A 43 5.88 -19.98 -10.75
N PRO A 44 5.56 -21.29 -10.63
CA PRO A 44 5.75 -22.04 -9.41
C PRO A 44 7.23 -22.17 -9.02
N ASP A 45 8.16 -22.11 -9.98
CA ASP A 45 9.60 -22.18 -9.74
C ASP A 45 10.19 -20.89 -9.16
N ARG A 46 9.39 -19.81 -9.07
CA ARG A 46 9.79 -18.51 -8.52
C ARG A 46 9.05 -18.10 -7.25
N VAL A 47 8.10 -18.88 -6.78
CA VAL A 47 7.31 -18.56 -5.56
C VAL A 47 8.21 -18.31 -4.34
N GLN A 48 9.33 -19.01 -4.23
CA GLN A 48 10.32 -18.81 -3.15
C GLN A 48 11.05 -17.46 -3.20
N LEU A 49 10.95 -16.71 -4.30
CA LEU A 49 11.51 -15.36 -4.42
C LEU A 49 10.59 -14.30 -3.81
N ASN A 50 9.33 -14.62 -3.56
CA ASN A 50 8.38 -13.72 -2.97
C ASN A 50 8.80 -13.36 -1.54
N ILE A 51 8.55 -12.11 -1.15
CA ILE A 51 8.85 -11.62 0.20
C ILE A 51 7.54 -11.34 0.91
N CYS A 52 7.34 -12.00 2.05
CA CYS A 52 6.24 -11.71 2.96
C CYS A 52 6.75 -10.79 4.09
N TYR A 53 6.36 -9.52 4.07
CA TYR A 53 6.69 -8.57 5.14
C TYR A 53 5.71 -8.66 6.29
N LYS A 54 4.45 -8.99 6.00
CA LYS A 54 3.39 -9.07 6.99
C LYS A 54 2.28 -10.03 6.54
N ASN A 55 1.80 -10.85 7.48
CA ASN A 55 0.70 -11.78 7.27
C ASN A 55 -0.03 -12.03 8.60
N GLU A 56 -0.93 -11.13 8.98
CA GLU A 56 -1.68 -11.19 10.23
C GLU A 56 -3.12 -11.66 9.98
N ASN A 57 -3.76 -12.19 10.99
CA ASN A 57 -5.17 -12.57 10.92
C ASN A 57 -6.06 -11.33 11.00
N LEU A 58 -6.83 -11.07 9.95
CA LEU A 58 -7.69 -9.89 9.86
C LEU A 58 -8.70 -9.77 11.02
N LYS A 59 -9.21 -10.89 11.56
CA LYS A 59 -10.14 -10.86 12.71
C LYS A 59 -9.45 -10.41 13.99
N GLU A 60 -8.19 -10.82 14.19
CA GLU A 60 -7.41 -10.37 15.35
C GLU A 60 -7.05 -8.87 15.24
N VAL A 61 -6.73 -8.41 14.03
CA VAL A 61 -6.52 -6.96 13.77
C VAL A 61 -7.79 -6.15 14.07
N TYR A 62 -8.96 -6.69 13.76
CA TYR A 62 -10.23 -6.04 14.11
C TYR A 62 -10.47 -5.95 15.61
N LYS A 63 -10.11 -6.99 16.37
CA LYS A 63 -10.19 -6.95 17.83
C LYS A 63 -9.23 -5.92 18.39
N GLU A 64 -7.96 -5.94 17.96
CA GLU A 64 -6.95 -4.97 18.36
C GLU A 64 -7.41 -3.52 18.16
N LEU A 65 -8.01 -3.21 17.01
CA LEU A 65 -8.41 -1.86 16.65
C LEU A 65 -9.72 -1.40 17.29
N PHE A 66 -10.66 -2.30 17.52
CA PHE A 66 -12.06 -1.89 17.75
C PHE A 66 -12.72 -2.43 19.00
N ASP A 67 -12.21 -3.45 19.70
CA ASP A 67 -12.90 -4.06 20.85
C ASP A 67 -13.15 -3.04 21.95
N ASP A 68 -12.15 -2.24 22.33
CA ASP A 68 -12.32 -1.17 23.33
C ASP A 68 -13.38 -0.14 22.92
N ALA A 69 -13.45 0.20 21.64
CA ALA A 69 -14.46 1.14 21.13
C ALA A 69 -15.86 0.51 21.07
N VAL A 70 -15.95 -0.80 20.84
CA VAL A 70 -17.21 -1.56 20.94
C VAL A 70 -17.69 -1.58 22.37
N GLU A 71 -16.85 -1.83 23.34
CA GLU A 71 -17.19 -1.79 24.77
C GLU A 71 -17.73 -0.42 25.16
N ARG A 72 -17.00 0.65 24.86
CA ARG A 72 -17.48 2.04 25.13
C ARG A 72 -18.80 2.34 24.44
N TYR A 73 -18.97 1.91 23.20
CA TYR A 73 -20.18 2.14 22.44
C TYR A 73 -21.40 1.41 23.05
N ASN A 74 -21.21 0.23 23.63
CA ASN A 74 -22.27 -0.61 24.17
C ASN A 74 -22.76 -0.18 25.56
N ILE A 75 -21.99 0.65 26.29
CA ILE A 75 -22.39 1.14 27.62
C ILE A 75 -23.77 1.82 27.53
N GLY A 76 -24.70 1.37 28.38
CA GLY A 76 -26.06 1.91 28.48
C GLY A 76 -27.00 1.59 27.31
N LYS A 77 -26.58 0.77 26.33
CA LYS A 77 -27.44 0.36 25.21
C LYS A 77 -28.22 -0.92 25.51
N ARG A 78 -29.47 -0.96 25.04
CA ARG A 78 -30.25 -2.18 25.04
C ARG A 78 -29.54 -3.28 24.21
N LYS A 79 -29.73 -4.55 24.57
CA LYS A 79 -29.09 -5.70 23.90
C LYS A 79 -29.27 -5.73 22.39
N ASP A 80 -30.45 -5.38 21.90
CA ASP A 80 -30.78 -5.32 20.45
C ASP A 80 -30.04 -4.22 19.69
N ARG A 81 -29.41 -3.26 20.38
CA ARG A 81 -28.62 -2.15 19.81
C ARG A 81 -27.13 -2.26 20.06
N GLN A 82 -26.70 -3.28 20.79
CA GLN A 82 -25.29 -3.54 21.06
C GLN A 82 -24.61 -4.16 19.83
N ILE A 83 -23.34 -3.86 19.68
CA ILE A 83 -22.46 -4.52 18.71
C ILE A 83 -21.80 -5.69 19.43
N VAL A 84 -22.08 -6.91 19.02
CA VAL A 84 -21.48 -8.13 19.58
C VAL A 84 -20.13 -8.43 18.92
N ASN A 85 -20.06 -8.23 17.60
CA ASN A 85 -18.87 -8.49 16.81
C ASN A 85 -18.76 -7.44 15.70
N TYR A 86 -17.76 -6.56 15.78
CA TYR A 86 -17.62 -5.47 14.83
C TYR A 86 -17.14 -5.95 13.45
N TYR A 87 -16.29 -6.95 13.39
CA TYR A 87 -15.88 -7.59 12.12
C TYR A 87 -17.11 -8.10 11.35
N GLU A 88 -17.98 -8.87 12.01
CA GLU A 88 -19.19 -9.39 11.38
C GLU A 88 -20.16 -8.28 10.98
N LYS A 89 -20.25 -7.22 11.77
CA LYS A 89 -21.07 -6.04 11.44
C LYS A 89 -20.58 -5.38 10.15
N ILE A 90 -19.27 -5.19 9.96
CA ILE A 90 -18.72 -4.63 8.72
C ILE A 90 -18.88 -5.61 7.57
N ARG A 91 -18.60 -6.90 7.78
CA ARG A 91 -18.71 -7.95 6.76
C ARG A 91 -20.13 -8.05 6.16
N GLN A 92 -21.14 -7.88 6.98
CA GLN A 92 -22.55 -7.93 6.57
C GLN A 92 -23.06 -6.56 6.08
N GLY A 93 -22.35 -5.50 6.37
CA GLY A 93 -22.66 -4.14 5.94
C GLY A 93 -22.37 -3.91 4.46
N LYS A 94 -22.95 -2.82 3.91
CA LYS A 94 -22.72 -2.39 2.52
C LYS A 94 -22.00 -1.06 2.39
N GLN A 95 -21.67 -0.41 3.50
CA GLN A 95 -21.11 0.95 3.50
C GLN A 95 -19.58 0.95 3.48
N GLU A 96 -18.97 0.02 4.20
CA GLU A 96 -17.51 -0.08 4.34
C GLU A 96 -17.07 -1.50 3.97
N LYS A 97 -15.87 -1.62 3.39
CA LYS A 97 -15.21 -2.91 3.19
C LYS A 97 -14.47 -3.31 4.45
N LEU A 98 -14.27 -4.63 4.66
CA LEU A 98 -13.45 -5.13 5.76
C LEU A 98 -12.02 -4.60 5.71
N PHE A 99 -11.47 -4.49 4.51
CA PHE A 99 -10.12 -3.98 4.25
C PHE A 99 -10.03 -3.48 2.82
N HIS A 100 -8.93 -2.83 2.51
CA HIS A 100 -8.55 -2.41 1.17
C HIS A 100 -7.17 -2.94 0.83
N GLU A 101 -6.93 -3.11 -0.44
CA GLU A 101 -5.64 -3.46 -1.01
C GLU A 101 -5.17 -2.36 -1.93
N VAL A 102 -3.88 -2.04 -1.89
CA VAL A 102 -3.21 -1.24 -2.91
C VAL A 102 -2.05 -2.04 -3.48
N ILE A 103 -1.86 -1.93 -4.80
CA ILE A 103 -0.78 -2.60 -5.53
C ILE A 103 0.10 -1.54 -6.15
N PHE A 104 1.42 -1.60 -5.87
CA PHE A 104 2.42 -0.73 -6.49
C PHE A 104 3.35 -1.53 -7.40
N GLN A 105 3.64 -0.97 -8.57
CA GLN A 105 4.52 -1.57 -9.58
C GLN A 105 5.32 -0.48 -10.30
N ILE A 106 6.56 -0.80 -10.67
CA ILE A 106 7.44 0.03 -11.50
C ILE A 106 7.60 -0.64 -12.85
N GLY A 107 7.34 0.10 -13.94
CA GLY A 107 7.42 -0.41 -15.31
C GLY A 107 6.43 -1.53 -15.61
N ASN A 108 6.78 -2.38 -16.54
CA ASN A 108 5.99 -3.51 -17.00
C ASN A 108 6.88 -4.68 -17.42
N ARG A 109 6.29 -5.77 -17.96
CA ARG A 109 7.02 -6.97 -18.33
C ARG A 109 8.07 -6.76 -19.45
N GLU A 110 7.99 -5.68 -20.22
CA GLU A 110 8.89 -5.41 -21.32
C GLU A 110 10.17 -4.70 -20.85
N ASP A 111 10.07 -3.96 -19.74
CA ASP A 111 11.13 -3.08 -19.27
C ASP A 111 11.56 -3.29 -17.81
N MET A 112 10.80 -4.07 -17.02
CA MET A 112 11.07 -4.42 -15.61
C MET A 112 10.69 -5.88 -15.30
N ALA A 113 10.95 -6.81 -16.24
CA ALA A 113 10.61 -8.21 -16.02
C ALA A 113 11.36 -8.84 -14.84
N VAL A 114 10.69 -9.74 -14.13
CA VAL A 114 11.34 -10.56 -13.09
C VAL A 114 12.52 -11.34 -13.67
N GLY A 115 13.62 -11.41 -12.91
CA GLY A 115 14.86 -12.11 -13.30
C GLY A 115 15.81 -11.27 -14.14
N THR A 116 15.44 -10.06 -14.59
CA THR A 116 16.33 -9.12 -15.26
C THR A 116 17.04 -8.20 -14.25
N THR A 117 18.10 -7.53 -14.69
CA THR A 117 18.79 -6.50 -13.88
C THR A 117 17.84 -5.37 -13.49
N GLU A 118 17.00 -4.94 -14.42
CA GLU A 118 16.00 -3.89 -14.26
C GLU A 118 14.90 -4.34 -13.29
N GLY A 119 14.39 -5.57 -13.43
CA GLY A 119 13.43 -6.15 -12.51
C GLY A 119 13.98 -6.26 -11.08
N ASN A 120 15.25 -6.67 -10.93
CA ASN A 120 15.91 -6.70 -9.62
C ASN A 120 16.08 -5.30 -9.01
N MET A 121 16.19 -4.27 -9.84
CA MET A 121 16.19 -2.88 -9.38
C MET A 121 14.80 -2.46 -8.87
N ALA A 122 13.73 -2.83 -9.59
CA ALA A 122 12.36 -2.60 -9.12
C ALA A 122 12.10 -3.28 -7.76
N VAL A 123 12.56 -4.52 -7.58
CA VAL A 123 12.49 -5.23 -6.28
C VAL A 123 13.14 -4.42 -5.16
N LYS A 124 14.36 -3.89 -5.36
CA LYS A 124 15.06 -3.09 -4.35
C LYS A 124 14.31 -1.80 -3.99
N VAL A 125 13.77 -1.11 -5.00
CA VAL A 125 12.99 0.13 -4.78
C VAL A 125 11.71 -0.16 -4.02
N LEU A 126 10.97 -1.22 -4.38
CA LEU A 126 9.74 -1.61 -3.68
C LEU A 126 10.02 -2.09 -2.24
N ASP A 127 11.12 -2.82 -2.02
CA ASP A 127 11.59 -3.21 -0.69
C ASP A 127 11.93 -2.00 0.20
N GLU A 128 12.58 -0.99 -0.35
CA GLU A 128 12.87 0.25 0.37
C GLU A 128 11.60 1.05 0.68
N TYR A 129 10.70 1.17 -0.32
CA TYR A 129 9.45 1.90 -0.19
C TYR A 129 8.56 1.37 0.94
N VAL A 130 8.46 0.05 1.08
CA VAL A 130 7.53 -0.58 2.05
C VAL A 130 7.96 -0.36 3.51
N LYS A 131 9.25 -0.19 3.79
CA LYS A 131 9.80 -0.07 5.15
C LYS A 131 9.16 1.05 5.98
N ASP A 132 8.88 2.17 5.35
CA ASP A 132 8.25 3.33 6.02
C ASP A 132 6.76 3.49 5.71
N PHE A 133 6.14 2.58 4.98
CA PHE A 133 4.74 2.71 4.55
C PHE A 133 3.78 2.86 5.74
N GLN A 134 3.86 2.00 6.75
CA GLN A 134 2.98 2.07 7.92
C GLN A 134 3.19 3.36 8.73
N LYS A 135 4.41 3.87 8.80
CA LYS A 135 4.74 5.12 9.50
C LYS A 135 4.16 6.33 8.77
N ARG A 136 4.22 6.35 7.43
CA ARG A 136 3.59 7.41 6.62
C ARG A 136 2.06 7.35 6.67
N ASN A 137 1.51 6.15 6.87
CA ASN A 137 0.08 5.87 6.80
C ASN A 137 -0.48 5.32 8.13
N PRO A 138 -0.39 6.06 9.26
CA PRO A 138 -0.74 5.55 10.58
C PRO A 138 -2.23 5.18 10.73
N THR A 139 -3.12 5.73 9.93
CA THR A 139 -4.57 5.43 9.92
C THR A 139 -4.96 4.29 8.98
N LEU A 140 -3.98 3.69 8.29
CA LEU A 140 -4.13 2.53 7.42
C LEU A 140 -3.38 1.36 8.07
N ARG A 141 -4.03 0.60 8.97
CA ARG A 141 -3.40 -0.52 9.69
C ARG A 141 -3.10 -1.67 8.72
N VAL A 142 -1.85 -1.77 8.29
CA VAL A 142 -1.38 -2.85 7.41
C VAL A 142 -1.39 -4.18 8.18
N PHE A 143 -2.00 -5.22 7.59
CA PHE A 143 -2.04 -6.58 8.13
C PHE A 143 -1.53 -7.64 7.15
N GLY A 144 -1.49 -7.33 5.85
CA GLY A 144 -0.90 -8.13 4.80
C GLY A 144 0.04 -7.28 3.94
N CYS A 145 1.23 -7.79 3.63
CA CYS A 145 2.15 -7.08 2.75
C CYS A 145 3.10 -8.09 2.08
N TYR A 146 3.07 -8.11 0.74
CA TYR A 146 3.75 -9.13 -0.05
C TYR A 146 4.39 -8.50 -1.29
N LEU A 147 5.67 -8.77 -1.52
CA LEU A 147 6.36 -8.45 -2.77
C LEU A 147 6.43 -9.70 -3.62
N HIS A 148 5.68 -9.72 -4.70
CA HIS A 148 5.63 -10.84 -5.63
C HIS A 148 6.71 -10.70 -6.71
N GLN A 149 7.44 -11.79 -6.93
CA GLN A 149 8.48 -11.95 -7.93
C GLN A 149 8.27 -13.22 -8.77
N ASP A 150 7.12 -13.82 -8.68
CA ASP A 150 6.73 -15.05 -9.35
C ASP A 150 5.73 -14.83 -10.50
N GLU A 151 5.47 -13.58 -10.83
CA GLU A 151 4.70 -13.19 -12.01
C GLU A 151 5.60 -12.46 -13.03
N ALA A 152 5.01 -11.77 -14.02
CA ALA A 152 5.77 -11.14 -15.08
C ALA A 152 6.65 -9.97 -14.62
N THR A 153 6.19 -9.18 -13.67
CA THR A 153 6.84 -7.95 -13.18
C THR A 153 6.77 -7.91 -11.66
N PRO A 154 7.84 -7.49 -10.95
CA PRO A 154 7.78 -7.32 -9.50
C PRO A 154 6.71 -6.32 -9.10
N HIS A 155 5.87 -6.67 -8.14
CA HIS A 155 4.83 -5.78 -7.63
C HIS A 155 4.54 -6.05 -6.16
N LEU A 156 4.12 -4.99 -5.45
CA LEU A 156 3.91 -4.98 -4.02
C LEU A 156 2.42 -4.90 -3.71
N HIS A 157 1.89 -5.91 -3.02
CA HIS A 157 0.55 -5.92 -2.46
C HIS A 157 0.58 -5.44 -1.02
N ILE A 158 -0.28 -4.49 -0.65
CA ILE A 158 -0.43 -3.99 0.71
C ILE A 158 -1.91 -4.03 1.08
N ASP A 159 -2.25 -4.91 2.02
CA ASP A 159 -3.60 -5.07 2.58
C ASP A 159 -3.71 -4.30 3.90
N PHE A 160 -4.71 -3.43 4.04
CA PHE A 160 -4.86 -2.59 5.22
C PHE A 160 -6.32 -2.38 5.64
N VAL A 161 -6.52 -2.19 6.95
CA VAL A 161 -7.78 -1.74 7.53
C VAL A 161 -7.70 -0.23 7.73
N PRO A 162 -8.51 0.58 7.01
CA PRO A 162 -8.55 2.01 7.23
C PRO A 162 -9.42 2.32 8.45
N TYR A 163 -8.93 3.13 9.38
CA TYR A 163 -9.68 3.46 10.58
C TYR A 163 -9.51 4.92 11.00
N VAL A 164 -10.47 5.41 11.76
CA VAL A 164 -10.44 6.72 12.37
C VAL A 164 -10.71 6.59 13.86
N THR A 165 -10.04 7.40 14.65
CA THR A 165 -10.25 7.53 16.10
C THR A 165 -10.88 8.87 16.45
N ASN A 166 -11.42 8.99 17.64
CA ASN A 166 -12.03 10.24 18.17
C ASN A 166 -13.16 10.81 17.29
N TRP A 167 -13.87 9.92 16.57
CA TRP A 167 -15.00 10.33 15.76
C TRP A 167 -16.10 10.96 16.61
N LYS A 168 -16.55 12.16 16.24
CA LYS A 168 -17.57 12.93 16.96
C LYS A 168 -19.00 12.75 16.43
N GLY A 169 -19.14 12.05 15.31
CA GLY A 169 -20.45 11.78 14.72
C GLY A 169 -21.18 10.59 15.36
N LYS A 170 -22.28 10.16 14.74
CA LYS A 170 -23.01 8.98 15.19
C LYS A 170 -22.18 7.70 15.05
N GLY A 171 -22.29 6.80 16.01
CA GLY A 171 -21.64 5.50 16.00
C GLY A 171 -20.52 5.37 17.02
N MET A 172 -19.56 4.52 16.71
CA MET A 172 -18.36 4.30 17.55
C MET A 172 -17.36 5.46 17.37
N ASP A 173 -16.61 5.77 18.42
CA ASP A 173 -15.53 6.78 18.41
C ASP A 173 -14.30 6.31 17.62
N THR A 174 -14.09 5.01 17.53
CA THR A 174 -13.10 4.37 16.65
C THR A 174 -13.83 3.42 15.72
N ARG A 175 -13.63 3.61 14.40
CA ARG A 175 -14.41 2.88 13.39
C ARG A 175 -13.67 2.74 12.07
N VAL A 176 -14.07 1.75 11.27
CA VAL A 176 -13.63 1.63 9.87
C VAL A 176 -14.19 2.80 9.06
N SER A 177 -13.32 3.49 8.33
CA SER A 177 -13.71 4.45 7.30
C SER A 177 -12.52 4.83 6.44
N LEU A 178 -12.50 4.43 5.18
CA LEU A 178 -11.43 4.81 4.25
C LEU A 178 -11.37 6.33 4.07
N LYS A 179 -12.53 6.94 3.82
CA LYS A 179 -12.60 8.40 3.59
C LYS A 179 -12.05 9.20 4.78
N GLN A 180 -12.45 8.85 6.01
CA GLN A 180 -12.00 9.60 7.19
C GLN A 180 -10.55 9.31 7.55
N ALA A 181 -10.08 8.07 7.33
CA ALA A 181 -8.69 7.70 7.50
C ALA A 181 -7.78 8.54 6.61
N LEU A 182 -8.14 8.67 5.31
CA LEU A 182 -7.37 9.46 4.35
C LEU A 182 -7.46 10.97 4.65
N LYS A 183 -8.64 11.48 5.08
CA LYS A 183 -8.77 12.86 5.56
C LYS A 183 -7.85 13.16 6.74
N SER A 184 -7.70 12.24 7.66
CA SER A 184 -6.78 12.38 8.80
C SER A 184 -5.31 12.45 8.38
N LEU A 185 -4.97 11.92 7.19
CA LEU A 185 -3.65 12.05 6.55
C LEU A 185 -3.49 13.33 5.73
N GLY A 186 -4.53 14.17 5.62
CA GLY A 186 -4.49 15.44 4.90
C GLY A 186 -5.14 15.43 3.51
N PHE A 187 -5.64 14.30 3.03
CA PHE A 187 -6.29 14.18 1.71
C PHE A 187 -7.77 14.54 1.81
N GLN A 188 -8.14 15.71 1.29
CA GLN A 188 -9.49 16.24 1.49
C GLN A 188 -10.49 15.85 0.38
N GLY A 189 -9.97 15.41 -0.77
CA GLY A 189 -10.77 15.24 -1.96
C GLY A 189 -11.27 16.59 -2.52
N GLY A 190 -11.78 16.58 -3.71
CA GLY A 190 -12.35 17.77 -4.38
C GLY A 190 -13.63 17.42 -5.12
N ASN A 191 -13.55 16.51 -6.07
CA ASN A 191 -14.67 16.07 -6.90
C ASN A 191 -14.60 14.55 -7.16
N LYS A 192 -15.48 14.01 -8.01
CA LYS A 192 -15.54 12.58 -8.29
C LYS A 192 -14.27 11.98 -8.94
N HIS A 193 -13.42 12.81 -9.52
CA HIS A 193 -12.16 12.40 -10.16
C HIS A 193 -10.94 12.73 -9.29
N ASP A 194 -11.11 13.60 -8.30
CA ASP A 194 -10.09 14.00 -7.34
C ASP A 194 -10.56 13.66 -5.92
N THR A 195 -10.71 12.37 -5.67
CA THR A 195 -11.16 11.84 -4.38
C THR A 195 -9.98 11.78 -3.40
N GLU A 196 -10.29 11.66 -2.10
CA GLU A 196 -9.28 11.42 -1.07
C GLU A 196 -8.37 10.24 -1.43
N LEU A 197 -8.94 9.19 -2.02
CA LEU A 197 -8.23 7.99 -2.44
C LEU A 197 -7.28 8.26 -3.61
N ASN A 198 -7.74 8.99 -4.63
CA ASN A 198 -6.91 9.33 -5.78
C ASN A 198 -5.74 10.24 -5.39
N GLN A 199 -5.98 11.22 -4.52
CA GLN A 199 -4.94 12.09 -3.98
C GLN A 199 -3.89 11.30 -3.19
N TRP A 200 -4.32 10.38 -2.34
CA TRP A 200 -3.43 9.52 -1.58
C TRP A 200 -2.60 8.59 -2.48
N ILE A 201 -3.22 7.92 -3.46
CA ILE A 201 -2.49 7.06 -4.40
C ILE A 201 -1.44 7.86 -5.18
N ASN A 202 -1.78 9.05 -5.64
CA ASN A 202 -0.83 9.90 -6.36
C ASN A 202 0.33 10.33 -5.46
N HIS A 203 0.05 10.71 -4.22
CA HIS A 203 1.10 11.02 -3.24
C HIS A 203 2.03 9.82 -2.98
N GLU A 204 1.49 8.62 -2.77
CA GLU A 204 2.31 7.42 -2.56
C GLU A 204 3.12 7.05 -3.82
N LYS A 205 2.61 7.32 -5.03
CA LYS A 205 3.39 7.20 -6.27
C LYS A 205 4.55 8.20 -6.33
N GLU A 206 4.35 9.43 -5.85
CA GLU A 206 5.42 10.44 -5.74
C GLU A 206 6.51 10.00 -4.76
N VAL A 207 6.13 9.47 -3.59
CA VAL A 207 7.08 8.90 -2.63
C VAL A 207 7.88 7.76 -3.25
N LEU A 208 7.20 6.84 -3.95
CA LEU A 208 7.86 5.73 -4.65
C LEU A 208 8.80 6.25 -5.75
N ALA A 209 8.41 7.30 -6.48
CA ALA A 209 9.22 7.94 -7.52
C ALA A 209 10.51 8.56 -6.97
N GLU A 210 10.46 9.20 -5.79
CA GLU A 210 11.65 9.77 -5.16
C GLU A 210 12.66 8.67 -4.75
N ILE A 211 12.18 7.55 -4.24
CA ILE A 211 13.03 6.39 -3.95
C ILE A 211 13.60 5.82 -5.27
N ALA A 212 12.76 5.62 -6.28
CA ALA A 212 13.17 5.11 -7.59
C ALA A 212 14.26 5.97 -8.23
N LYS A 213 14.18 7.29 -8.09
CA LYS A 213 15.17 8.24 -8.57
C LYS A 213 16.56 8.04 -7.95
N GLN A 214 16.63 7.69 -6.68
CA GLN A 214 17.89 7.37 -6.00
C GLN A 214 18.58 6.14 -6.61
N HIS A 215 17.76 5.22 -7.16
CA HIS A 215 18.18 4.01 -7.87
C HIS A 215 18.39 4.21 -9.38
N GLY A 216 18.28 5.45 -9.89
CA GLY A 216 18.51 5.76 -11.31
C GLY A 216 17.29 5.57 -12.20
N ILE A 217 16.10 5.50 -11.64
CA ILE A 217 14.82 5.41 -12.35
C ILE A 217 14.10 6.76 -12.26
N GLU A 218 13.76 7.34 -13.42
CA GLU A 218 12.95 8.55 -13.54
C GLU A 218 11.49 8.16 -13.83
N TRP A 219 10.55 8.70 -13.07
CA TRP A 219 9.14 8.45 -13.30
C TRP A 219 8.64 9.10 -14.58
N GLU A 220 8.18 8.29 -15.53
CA GLU A 220 7.48 8.72 -16.74
C GLU A 220 5.97 8.78 -16.45
N GLN A 221 5.43 9.99 -16.35
CA GLN A 221 3.98 10.17 -16.27
C GLN A 221 3.39 10.02 -17.68
N LYS A 222 2.64 8.94 -17.91
CA LYS A 222 1.81 8.81 -19.11
C LYS A 222 0.47 9.46 -18.77
N GLY A 223 0.12 10.51 -19.55
CA GLY A 223 -1.12 11.26 -19.42
C GLY A 223 -2.36 10.43 -19.69
#